data_b3f586e624dc1dff3e0717c851bc99d0
#
_entry.id   b3f586e624dc1dff3e0717c851bc99d0
#
_cell.length_a   1.000
_cell.length_b   1.000
_cell.length_c   1.000
_cell.angle_alpha   90.00
_cell.angle_beta   90.00
_cell.angle_gamma   90.00
#
_symmetry.space_group_name_H-M   'P 1'
#
loop_
_entity.id
_entity.type
_entity.pdbx_description
1 polymer ?
#
loop_
_entity_poly.entity_id
_entity_poly.type
_entity_poly.pdbx_seq_one_letter_code
_entity_poly.pdbx_strand_id
1 'polypeptide(L)' 'MPEVAPELLRQVSGIGNNLNQIARRLNQADSLTPSERASLLVVLTSLDRQLGDLLEQNRDR' A
#
# COMPACT_ATOMS: atom_id res chain seq x y z
N MET A 1 -24.22 8.86 -10.56
CA MET A 1 -23.20 8.45 -9.62
C MET A 1 -21.86 8.32 -10.31
N PRO A 2 -20.88 9.02 -9.85
CA PRO A 2 -19.57 8.94 -10.49
C PRO A 2 -18.97 7.57 -10.30
N GLU A 3 -18.38 7.07 -11.34
CA GLU A 3 -17.72 5.78 -11.31
C GLU A 3 -16.23 5.98 -11.14
N VAL A 4 -15.62 5.09 -10.38
CA VAL A 4 -14.18 5.09 -10.24
C VAL A 4 -13.59 4.64 -11.58
N ALA A 5 -12.61 5.40 -12.09
CA ALA A 5 -11.95 5.02 -13.33
C ALA A 5 -11.32 3.64 -13.18
N PRO A 6 -11.43 2.77 -14.20
CA PRO A 6 -10.83 1.44 -14.11
C PRO A 6 -9.34 1.47 -13.80
N GLU A 7 -8.63 2.44 -14.34
CA GLU A 7 -7.21 2.57 -14.08
C GLU A 7 -6.93 2.85 -12.60
N LEU A 8 -7.71 3.76 -12.02
CA LEU A 8 -7.56 4.09 -10.61
C LEU A 8 -7.85 2.87 -9.74
N LEU A 9 -8.92 2.15 -10.06
CA LEU A 9 -9.29 0.97 -9.31
C LEU A 9 -8.17 -0.08 -9.35
N ARG A 10 -7.58 -0.25 -10.52
CA ARG A 10 -6.48 -1.20 -10.69
C ARG A 10 -5.29 -0.81 -9.82
N GLN A 11 -4.93 0.47 -9.84
CA GLN A 11 -3.80 0.96 -9.06
C GLN A 11 -4.05 0.82 -7.57
N VAL A 12 -5.24 1.19 -7.11
CA VAL A 12 -5.60 1.07 -5.70
C VAL A 12 -5.56 -0.39 -5.26
N SER A 13 -6.11 -1.28 -6.08
CA SER A 13 -6.11 -2.71 -5.77
C SER A 13 -4.70 -3.26 -5.69
N GLY A 14 -3.82 -2.84 -6.61
CA GLY A 14 -2.44 -3.29 -6.59
C GLY A 14 -1.70 -2.85 -5.34
N ILE A 15 -1.86 -1.59 -4.98
CA ILE A 15 -1.22 -1.05 -3.77
C ILE A 15 -1.79 -1.75 -2.54
N GLY A 16 -3.10 -1.96 -2.49
CA GLY A 16 -3.73 -2.64 -1.36
C GLY A 16 -3.24 -4.06 -1.19
N ASN A 17 -3.07 -4.79 -2.30
CA ASN A 17 -2.51 -6.13 -2.24
C ASN A 17 -1.10 -6.13 -1.69
N ASN A 18 -0.28 -5.18 -2.15
CA ASN A 18 1.09 -5.06 -1.68
C ASN A 18 1.15 -4.73 -0.20
N LEU A 19 0.30 -3.82 0.25
CA LEU A 19 0.21 -3.48 1.67
C LEU A 19 -0.15 -4.70 2.51
N ASN A 20 -1.13 -5.48 2.04
CA ASN A 20 -1.54 -6.69 2.74
C ASN A 20 -0.41 -7.69 2.87
N GLN A 21 0.35 -7.88 1.79
CA GLN A 21 1.45 -8.83 1.82
C GLN A 21 2.55 -8.40 2.79
N ILE A 22 2.85 -7.11 2.79
CA ILE A 22 3.87 -6.58 3.70
C ILE A 22 3.39 -6.70 5.15
N ALA A 23 2.15 -6.35 5.40
CA ALA A 23 1.59 -6.46 6.74
C ALA A 23 1.62 -7.90 7.24
N ARG A 24 1.30 -8.84 6.35
CA ARG A 24 1.34 -10.26 6.70
C ARG A 24 2.74 -10.70 7.07
N ARG A 25 3.74 -10.27 6.30
CA ARG A 25 5.12 -10.62 6.61
C ARG A 25 5.57 -10.01 7.93
N LEU A 26 5.16 -8.79 8.21
CA LEU A 26 5.48 -8.17 9.49
C LEU A 26 4.84 -8.90 10.67
N ASN A 27 3.63 -9.42 10.46
CA ASN A 27 2.94 -10.19 11.48
C ASN A 27 3.58 -11.56 11.71
N GLN A 28 4.29 -12.07 10.73
CA GLN A 28 5.03 -13.31 10.82
C GLN A 28 6.48 -13.05 11.19
N ALA A 29 6.69 -12.14 12.12
CA ALA A 29 7.98 -11.51 12.33
C ALA A 29 9.03 -12.40 12.98
N ASP A 30 8.68 -13.61 13.38
CA ASP A 30 9.62 -14.50 14.04
C ASP A 30 10.85 -14.77 13.21
N SER A 31 10.73 -14.66 11.88
CA SER A 31 11.83 -14.97 10.97
C SER A 31 12.50 -13.74 10.38
N LEU A 32 12.09 -12.54 10.80
CA LEU A 32 12.63 -11.31 10.26
C LEU A 32 13.75 -10.78 11.14
N THR A 33 14.85 -10.38 10.50
CA THR A 33 15.88 -9.64 11.20
C THR A 33 15.40 -8.20 11.45
N PRO A 34 15.99 -7.49 12.41
CA PRO A 34 15.63 -6.07 12.62
C PRO A 34 15.80 -5.24 11.35
N SER A 35 16.83 -5.53 10.56
CA SER A 35 17.06 -4.81 9.32
C SER A 35 15.95 -5.06 8.31
N GLU A 36 15.53 -6.30 8.16
CA GLU A 36 14.44 -6.65 7.26
C GLU A 36 13.14 -6.02 7.69
N ARG A 37 12.88 -6.01 9.00
CA ARG A 37 11.68 -5.37 9.52
C ARG A 37 11.69 -3.88 9.21
N ALA A 38 12.82 -3.20 9.41
CA ALA A 38 12.93 -1.78 9.11
C ALA A 38 12.67 -1.51 7.63
N SER A 39 13.23 -2.34 6.76
CA SER A 39 13.04 -2.20 5.32
C SER A 39 11.57 -2.36 4.94
N LEU A 40 10.91 -3.35 5.51
CA LEU A 40 9.50 -3.57 5.22
C LEU A 40 8.64 -2.40 5.71
N LEU A 41 8.99 -1.82 6.86
CA LEU A 41 8.24 -0.68 7.36
C LEU A 41 8.40 0.54 6.46
N VAL A 42 9.59 0.74 5.90
CA VAL A 42 9.82 1.84 4.95
C VAL A 42 8.96 1.63 3.71
N VAL A 43 8.95 0.42 3.17
CA VAL A 43 8.14 0.12 1.99
C VAL A 43 6.65 0.29 2.31
N LEU A 44 6.22 -0.18 3.46
CA LEU A 44 4.83 -0.05 3.87
C LEU A 44 4.42 1.42 3.94
N THR A 45 5.26 2.25 4.53
CA THR A 45 4.99 3.68 4.63
C THR A 45 4.93 4.32 3.26
N SER A 46 5.83 3.93 2.36
CA SER A 46 5.86 4.47 1.00
C SER A 46 4.60 4.12 0.24
N LEU A 47 4.14 2.87 0.36
CA LEU A 47 2.92 2.42 -0.32
C LEU A 47 1.70 3.12 0.25
N ASP A 48 1.66 3.30 1.56
CA ASP A 48 0.57 3.99 2.21
C ASP A 48 0.49 5.44 1.70
N ARG A 49 1.63 6.08 1.55
CA ARG A 49 1.69 7.44 1.02
C ARG A 49 1.24 7.49 -0.42
N GLN A 50 1.67 6.53 -1.24
CA GLN A 50 1.25 6.47 -2.63
C GLN A 50 -0.25 6.32 -2.74
N LEU A 51 -0.83 5.49 -1.90
CA LEU A 51 -2.27 5.31 -1.90
C LEU A 51 -2.98 6.61 -1.54
N GLY A 52 -2.49 7.28 -0.50
CA GLY A 52 -3.06 8.56 -0.08
C GLY A 52 -2.99 9.60 -1.18
N ASP A 53 -1.82 9.71 -1.84
CA ASP A 53 -1.64 10.67 -2.92
C ASP A 53 -2.57 10.36 -4.08
N LEU A 54 -2.70 9.09 -4.43
CA LEU A 54 -3.54 8.68 -5.53
C LEU A 54 -5.00 9.02 -5.26
N LEU A 55 -5.47 8.74 -4.05
CA LEU A 55 -6.84 9.06 -3.68
C LEU A 55 -7.06 10.57 -3.65
N GLU A 56 -6.07 11.30 -3.17
CA GLU A 56 -6.17 12.75 -3.11
C GLU A 56 -6.24 13.36 -4.50
N GLN A 57 -5.46 12.86 -5.44
CA GLN A 57 -5.47 13.34 -6.81
C GLN A 57 -6.82 13.16 -7.49
N ASN A 58 -7.57 12.14 -7.09
CA ASN A 58 -8.84 11.82 -7.71
C ASN A 58 -10.03 12.27 -6.89
N ARG A 59 -9.78 12.97 -5.82
CA ARG A 59 -10.82 13.34 -4.88
C ARG A 59 -11.72 14.43 -5.41
N ASP A 60 -11.15 15.34 -6.17
CA ASP A 60 -11.83 16.55 -6.65
C ASP A 60 -12.47 16.38 -8.01
N ARG A 61 -12.66 15.18 -8.46
CA ARG A 61 -13.23 14.91 -9.79
C ARG A 61 -14.73 14.63 -9.78
#